data_1f1d7a433563275f29af669901a09181
#
_entry.id   1f1d7a433563275f29af669901a09181
#
_cell.length_a   1.000
_cell.length_b   1.000
_cell.length_c   1.000
_cell.angle_alpha   90.00
_cell.angle_beta   90.00
_cell.angle_gamma   90.00
#
_symmetry.space_group_name_H-M   'P 1'
#
loop_
_entity.id
_entity.type
_entity.pdbx_description
1 polymer ?
#
loop_
_entity_poly.entity_id
_entity_poly.type
_entity_poly.pdbx_seq_one_letter_code
_entity_poly.pdbx_strand_id
1 'polypeptide(L)'
;MQNPFTTTFSKTPEYTYIHTEKTEEILENFVYENPSESVYKITGVRGSGKTVILAKVEEELKNNENRYINWLVFDVNPTRDILEQIAAMLVKAGFGSEEKKTTGINISATVLGSGGGIGYTADKSNHFFDIGVEVEEMIQNVQKKGKKILIGIDEVSKSEEMIKFASEYGRWLRAGYPVYFVCTGLYENIQELCNVKNLTFFRRATTVKTEPLNMIRMTEMYRSKLNIDVSQARELAKITKGYAYAFQELGVLCFKKKENETLEDILSKLKSELFAYSYEKIWEEMTEMDRFLAGLLTEKEEYKRDEILKLMGEKAGSYSMYRDRLIKRGILNNRQGYVSLALPYFADYIKEYC
;
A
#
# COMPACT_ATOMS: atom_id res chain seq x y z
N MET A 1 15.95 26.62 4.55
CA MET A 1 15.02 25.82 5.38
C MET A 1 14.53 24.66 4.55
N GLN A 2 14.53 23.44 5.06
CA GLN A 2 14.08 22.26 4.31
C GLN A 2 12.55 22.20 4.33
N ASN A 3 11.94 21.83 3.18
CA ASN A 3 10.50 21.64 3.10
C ASN A 3 10.11 20.40 3.93
N PRO A 4 9.21 20.53 4.93
CA PRO A 4 8.79 19.40 5.75
C PRO A 4 7.82 18.45 5.05
N PHE A 5 7.13 18.91 4.00
CA PHE A 5 6.21 18.12 3.20
C PHE A 5 6.95 17.43 2.05
N THR A 6 6.47 16.26 1.65
CA THR A 6 7.08 15.49 0.57
C THR A 6 6.05 14.72 -0.24
N THR A 7 6.24 14.70 -1.54
CA THR A 7 5.51 13.86 -2.49
C THR A 7 6.36 12.70 -3.00
N THR A 8 7.54 12.50 -2.40
CA THR A 8 8.40 11.36 -2.73
C THR A 8 7.70 10.07 -2.32
N PHE A 9 7.46 9.20 -3.28
CA PHE A 9 6.83 7.91 -3.07
C PHE A 9 7.74 6.96 -2.29
N SER A 10 7.13 5.95 -1.66
CA SER A 10 7.81 4.83 -1.00
C SER A 10 8.58 5.15 0.29
N LYS A 11 8.34 6.30 0.92
CA LYS A 11 8.92 6.62 2.23
C LYS A 11 7.88 7.20 3.17
N THR A 12 8.01 6.86 4.45
CA THR A 12 7.28 7.55 5.52
C THR A 12 7.72 9.01 5.55
N PRO A 13 6.80 9.99 5.46
CA PRO A 13 7.16 11.41 5.60
C PRO A 13 7.75 11.68 6.99
N GLU A 14 9.00 12.08 7.06
CA GLU A 14 9.74 12.26 8.32
C GLU A 14 9.08 13.27 9.27
N TYR A 15 8.58 14.40 8.73
CA TYR A 15 8.09 15.53 9.53
C TYR A 15 6.57 15.72 9.47
N THR A 16 5.90 15.05 8.52
CA THR A 16 4.47 15.26 8.22
C THR A 16 3.69 13.96 8.13
N TYR A 17 4.21 12.90 8.74
CA TYR A 17 3.48 11.65 8.89
C TYR A 17 2.28 11.85 9.82
N ILE A 18 1.12 11.42 9.37
CA ILE A 18 -0.10 11.40 10.19
C ILE A 18 -0.43 9.95 10.50
N HIS A 19 -0.37 9.60 11.78
CA HIS A 19 -0.77 8.28 12.26
C HIS A 19 -2.22 8.00 11.89
N THR A 20 -2.47 6.81 11.37
CA THR A 20 -3.81 6.31 11.06
C THR A 20 -4.16 5.15 11.98
N GLU A 21 -5.44 5.02 12.33
CA GLU A 21 -5.93 3.90 13.15
C GLU A 21 -5.60 2.55 12.50
N LYS A 22 -5.55 2.51 11.16
CA LYS A 22 -5.23 1.29 10.42
C LYS A 22 -3.78 0.85 10.55
N THR A 23 -2.85 1.79 10.65
CA THR A 23 -1.44 1.46 10.95
C THR A 23 -1.32 0.90 12.37
N GLU A 24 -1.97 1.55 13.33
CA GLU A 24 -1.97 1.09 14.72
C GLU A 24 -2.59 -0.31 14.87
N GLU A 25 -3.72 -0.59 14.20
CA GLU A 25 -4.36 -1.90 14.19
C GLU A 25 -3.39 -3.03 13.77
N ILE A 26 -2.61 -2.81 12.71
CA ILE A 26 -1.61 -3.78 12.25
C ILE A 26 -0.48 -3.94 13.28
N LEU A 27 0.04 -2.82 13.77
CA LEU A 27 1.17 -2.82 14.71
C LEU A 27 0.79 -3.43 16.06
N GLU A 28 -0.41 -3.15 16.58
CA GLU A 28 -0.91 -3.73 17.81
C GLU A 28 -1.02 -5.26 17.73
N ASN A 29 -1.47 -5.81 16.59
CA ASN A 29 -1.48 -7.25 16.39
C ASN A 29 -0.07 -7.86 16.46
N PHE A 30 0.94 -7.16 15.94
CA PHE A 30 2.33 -7.65 15.91
C PHE A 30 3.09 -7.50 17.24
N VAL A 31 2.53 -6.79 18.23
CA VAL A 31 3.09 -6.74 19.60
C VAL A 31 3.01 -8.11 20.28
N TYR A 32 1.95 -8.87 20.00
CA TYR A 32 1.72 -10.15 20.65
C TYR A 32 2.78 -11.19 20.28
N GLU A 33 3.10 -12.08 21.21
CA GLU A 33 3.99 -13.20 20.96
C GLU A 33 3.45 -14.08 19.83
N ASN A 34 2.14 -14.34 19.85
CA ASN A 34 1.40 -15.05 18.81
C ASN A 34 0.33 -14.13 18.20
N PRO A 35 0.67 -13.35 17.18
CA PRO A 35 -0.29 -12.50 16.49
C PRO A 35 -1.46 -13.31 15.93
N SER A 36 -2.67 -12.80 16.09
CA SER A 36 -3.90 -13.49 15.63
C SER A 36 -4.03 -13.46 14.10
N GLU A 37 -3.55 -12.38 13.48
CA GLU A 37 -3.57 -12.20 12.03
C GLU A 37 -2.16 -12.37 11.45
N SER A 38 -2.02 -13.26 10.50
CA SER A 38 -0.74 -13.50 9.84
C SER A 38 -0.59 -12.74 8.51
N VAL A 39 -1.70 -12.27 7.93
CA VAL A 39 -1.71 -11.63 6.62
C VAL A 39 -2.59 -10.39 6.62
N TYR A 40 -2.03 -9.27 6.18
CA TYR A 40 -2.76 -8.03 5.94
C TYR A 40 -2.64 -7.60 4.47
N LYS A 41 -3.78 -7.23 3.88
CA LYS A 41 -3.88 -6.66 2.53
C LYS A 41 -4.30 -5.21 2.66
N ILE A 42 -3.42 -4.27 2.34
CA ILE A 42 -3.70 -2.83 2.38
C ILE A 42 -4.18 -2.39 1.01
N THR A 43 -5.40 -1.86 0.94
CA THR A 43 -6.00 -1.41 -0.33
C THR A 43 -6.54 0.01 -0.23
N GLY A 44 -6.65 0.67 -1.37
CA GLY A 44 -7.16 2.04 -1.49
C GLY A 44 -6.82 2.66 -2.83
N VAL A 45 -7.33 3.84 -3.08
CA VAL A 45 -7.05 4.57 -4.31
C VAL A 45 -5.55 4.91 -4.43
N ARG A 46 -5.06 5.15 -5.65
CA ARG A 46 -3.71 5.65 -5.87
C ARG A 46 -3.49 6.94 -5.07
N GLY A 47 -2.32 7.11 -4.44
CA GLY A 47 -2.01 8.28 -3.60
C GLY A 47 -2.70 8.33 -2.23
N SER A 48 -3.43 7.29 -1.80
CA SER A 48 -4.09 7.24 -0.49
C SER A 48 -3.17 6.88 0.68
N GLY A 49 -1.88 6.63 0.44
CA GLY A 49 -0.90 6.32 1.49
C GLY A 49 -0.69 4.84 1.79
N LYS A 50 -1.13 3.91 0.93
CA LYS A 50 -0.92 2.45 1.10
C LYS A 50 0.54 2.09 1.40
N THR A 51 1.45 2.53 0.52
CA THR A 51 2.90 2.32 0.66
C THR A 51 3.46 2.93 1.96
N VAL A 52 2.91 4.07 2.39
CA VAL A 52 3.33 4.72 3.64
C VAL A 52 2.93 3.89 4.86
N ILE A 53 1.75 3.26 4.85
CA ILE A 53 1.33 2.34 5.92
C ILE A 53 2.27 1.13 5.98
N LEU A 54 2.56 0.50 4.84
CA LEU A 54 3.50 -0.63 4.77
C LEU A 54 4.89 -0.23 5.26
N ALA A 55 5.45 0.87 4.74
CA ALA A 55 6.76 1.36 5.13
C ALA A 55 6.83 1.67 6.64
N LYS A 56 5.76 2.23 7.23
CA LYS A 56 5.70 2.51 8.66
C LYS A 56 5.67 1.23 9.49
N VAL A 57 4.90 0.22 9.09
CA VAL A 57 4.89 -1.09 9.76
C VAL A 57 6.28 -1.73 9.70
N GLU A 58 6.93 -1.71 8.54
CA GLU A 58 8.28 -2.24 8.39
C GLU A 58 9.31 -1.48 9.23
N GLU A 59 9.25 -0.16 9.26
CA GLU A 59 10.15 0.71 10.04
C GLU A 59 10.05 0.38 11.53
N GLU A 60 8.84 0.32 12.09
CA GLU A 60 8.60 0.02 13.51
C GLU A 60 9.11 -1.37 13.89
N LEU A 61 8.89 -2.37 13.05
CA LEU A 61 9.36 -3.73 13.31
C LEU A 61 10.88 -3.89 13.10
N LYS A 62 11.49 -3.13 12.16
CA LYS A 62 12.95 -3.12 11.94
C LYS A 62 13.72 -2.54 13.12
N ASN A 63 13.17 -1.53 13.77
CA ASN A 63 13.85 -0.85 14.88
C ASN A 63 14.06 -1.76 16.08
N ASN A 64 13.32 -2.88 16.20
CA ASN A 64 13.44 -3.87 17.27
C ASN A 64 13.48 -3.27 18.68
N GLU A 65 12.94 -2.06 18.85
CA GLU A 65 12.95 -1.34 20.10
C GLU A 65 11.68 -1.64 20.91
N ASN A 66 11.87 -1.86 22.21
CA ASN A 66 10.82 -1.94 23.23
C ASN A 66 9.70 -2.97 23.01
N ARG A 67 8.83 -2.80 22.00
CA ARG A 67 7.62 -3.59 21.80
C ARG A 67 7.76 -4.68 20.74
N TYR A 68 8.65 -4.49 19.77
CA TYR A 68 8.80 -5.33 18.58
C TYR A 68 10.18 -5.98 18.52
N ILE A 69 10.47 -6.85 19.47
CA ILE A 69 11.73 -7.60 19.48
C ILE A 69 11.65 -8.88 18.61
N ASN A 70 12.81 -9.28 18.10
CA ASN A 70 12.98 -10.53 17.35
C ASN A 70 12.34 -10.57 15.95
N TRP A 71 12.10 -9.44 15.29
CA TRP A 71 11.61 -9.40 13.94
C TRP A 71 12.75 -9.33 12.91
N LEU A 72 12.60 -10.11 11.84
CA LEU A 72 13.32 -9.95 10.58
C LEU A 72 12.33 -9.36 9.58
N VAL A 73 12.65 -8.23 8.99
CA VAL A 73 11.74 -7.52 8.09
C VAL A 73 12.33 -7.49 6.70
N PHE A 74 11.62 -8.06 5.74
CA PHE A 74 12.00 -8.21 4.34
C PHE A 74 11.06 -7.40 3.45
N ASP A 75 11.59 -6.37 2.82
CA ASP A 75 10.94 -5.60 1.76
C ASP A 75 11.27 -6.26 0.42
N VAL A 76 10.27 -6.84 -0.24
CA VAL A 76 10.42 -7.74 -1.39
C VAL A 76 9.79 -7.11 -2.63
N ASN A 77 10.55 -7.08 -3.72
CA ASN A 77 10.07 -6.57 -5.00
C ASN A 77 9.19 -7.62 -5.73
N PRO A 78 7.91 -7.33 -6.04
CA PRO A 78 7.00 -8.28 -6.68
C PRO A 78 7.33 -8.61 -8.15
N THR A 79 8.23 -7.84 -8.79
CA THR A 79 8.60 -8.03 -10.21
C THR A 79 9.77 -8.98 -10.42
N ARG A 80 10.35 -9.51 -9.34
CA ARG A 80 11.48 -10.46 -9.35
C ARG A 80 11.07 -11.74 -8.64
N ASP A 81 11.84 -12.84 -8.82
CA ASP A 81 11.58 -14.08 -8.05
C ASP A 81 11.56 -13.78 -6.55
N ILE A 82 10.38 -13.91 -5.95
CA ILE A 82 10.13 -13.57 -4.56
C ILE A 82 10.84 -14.53 -3.62
N LEU A 83 10.84 -15.83 -3.94
CA LEU A 83 11.48 -16.85 -3.10
C LEU A 83 13.00 -16.71 -3.09
N GLU A 84 13.61 -16.37 -4.23
CA GLU A 84 15.05 -16.10 -4.31
C GLU A 84 15.43 -14.85 -3.49
N GLN A 85 14.62 -13.81 -3.52
CA GLN A 85 14.86 -12.63 -2.70
C GLN A 85 14.78 -12.95 -1.21
N ILE A 86 13.76 -13.72 -0.79
CA ILE A 86 13.60 -14.15 0.61
C ILE A 86 14.80 -14.99 1.03
N ALA A 87 15.24 -15.96 0.20
CA ALA A 87 16.41 -16.77 0.46
C ALA A 87 17.66 -15.92 0.66
N ALA A 88 17.90 -14.96 -0.23
CA ALA A 88 19.05 -14.05 -0.14
C ALA A 88 19.04 -13.20 1.14
N MET A 89 17.85 -12.72 1.55
CA MET A 89 17.68 -11.94 2.78
C MET A 89 17.90 -12.81 4.03
N LEU A 90 17.44 -14.05 4.03
CA LEU A 90 17.67 -15.01 5.11
C LEU A 90 19.15 -15.35 5.25
N VAL A 91 19.85 -15.61 4.15
CA VAL A 91 21.31 -15.82 4.13
C VAL A 91 22.04 -14.60 4.69
N LYS A 92 21.69 -13.40 4.25
CA LYS A 92 22.27 -12.15 4.74
C LYS A 92 22.01 -11.94 6.24
N ALA A 93 20.88 -12.41 6.76
CA ALA A 93 20.53 -12.36 8.18
C ALA A 93 21.20 -13.46 9.01
N GLY A 94 22.03 -14.33 8.40
CA GLY A 94 22.77 -15.39 9.07
C GLY A 94 22.02 -16.73 9.25
N PHE A 95 20.96 -16.96 8.46
CA PHE A 95 20.14 -18.18 8.52
C PHE A 95 20.35 -19.13 7.33
N GLY A 96 21.45 -18.96 6.56
CA GLY A 96 21.83 -19.92 5.54
C GLY A 96 22.08 -21.33 6.10
N SER A 97 21.85 -22.37 5.31
CA SER A 97 22.13 -23.76 5.74
C SER A 97 23.64 -23.98 5.89
N GLU A 98 24.08 -24.39 7.08
CA GLU A 98 25.50 -24.65 7.38
C GLU A 98 26.06 -25.87 6.66
N GLU A 99 25.23 -26.83 6.32
CA GLU A 99 25.67 -28.13 5.72
C GLU A 99 26.13 -28.01 4.26
N LYS A 100 25.82 -26.94 3.56
CA LYS A 100 26.17 -26.78 2.13
C LYS A 100 27.49 -26.06 1.87
N LYS A 101 28.22 -25.66 2.90
CA LYS A 101 29.62 -25.19 2.74
C LYS A 101 30.55 -26.27 2.21
N THR A 102 30.19 -27.56 2.35
CA THR A 102 30.99 -28.71 1.94
C THR A 102 30.63 -29.28 0.57
N THR A 103 29.53 -28.84 -0.06
CA THR A 103 29.05 -29.41 -1.34
C THR A 103 29.09 -28.42 -2.53
N GLY A 104 29.96 -27.44 -2.49
CA GLY A 104 30.28 -26.64 -3.70
C GLY A 104 29.22 -25.67 -4.20
N ILE A 105 28.06 -25.53 -3.54
CA ILE A 105 27.05 -24.52 -3.88
C ILE A 105 27.33 -23.27 -3.08
N ASN A 106 28.17 -22.38 -3.61
CA ASN A 106 28.41 -21.06 -3.04
C ASN A 106 27.24 -20.11 -3.29
N ILE A 107 26.19 -20.19 -2.50
CA ILE A 107 25.11 -19.17 -2.47
C ILE A 107 25.64 -17.84 -1.92
N SER A 108 26.75 -17.85 -1.20
CA SER A 108 27.25 -16.69 -0.45
C SER A 108 28.08 -15.69 -1.25
N ALA A 109 28.56 -16.01 -2.45
CA ALA A 109 29.55 -15.15 -3.11
C ALA A 109 29.04 -14.32 -4.30
N THR A 110 27.87 -14.63 -4.85
CA THR A 110 27.43 -14.00 -6.12
C THR A 110 26.35 -12.93 -5.95
N VAL A 111 25.80 -12.73 -4.78
CA VAL A 111 24.74 -11.73 -4.51
C VAL A 111 25.29 -10.31 -4.37
N LEU A 112 26.62 -10.12 -4.24
CA LEU A 112 27.24 -8.82 -3.97
C LEU A 112 27.88 -8.14 -5.18
N GLY A 113 27.78 -8.70 -6.38
CA GLY A 113 28.41 -8.14 -7.59
C GLY A 113 27.43 -7.99 -8.76
N SER A 114 27.05 -6.75 -9.03
CA SER A 114 26.54 -6.21 -10.32
C SER A 114 25.77 -7.16 -11.26
N GLY A 115 24.44 -7.01 -11.30
CA GLY A 115 23.65 -7.12 -12.54
C GLY A 115 23.75 -8.43 -13.31
N GLY A 116 23.33 -9.55 -12.73
CA GLY A 116 23.22 -10.79 -13.46
C GLY A 116 22.59 -11.85 -12.57
N GLY A 117 21.65 -12.61 -13.13
CA GLY A 117 20.95 -13.67 -12.43
C GLY A 117 21.91 -14.64 -11.72
N ILE A 118 21.41 -15.29 -10.69
CA ILE A 118 22.12 -16.32 -9.92
C ILE A 118 22.55 -17.43 -10.90
N GLY A 119 23.83 -17.45 -11.25
CA GLY A 119 24.40 -18.50 -12.08
C GLY A 119 24.59 -19.77 -11.25
N TYR A 120 23.72 -20.74 -11.43
CA TYR A 120 23.91 -22.09 -10.86
C TYR A 120 24.97 -22.84 -11.66
N THR A 121 26.16 -23.02 -11.10
CA THR A 121 27.06 -24.05 -11.59
C THR A 121 26.69 -25.37 -10.90
N ALA A 122 25.87 -26.16 -11.57
CA ALA A 122 25.56 -27.51 -11.12
C ALA A 122 26.81 -28.40 -11.24
N ASP A 123 27.45 -28.72 -10.14
CA ASP A 123 28.30 -29.89 -10.09
C ASP A 123 27.42 -31.15 -10.14
N LYS A 124 27.83 -32.16 -10.92
CA LYS A 124 27.02 -33.34 -11.28
C LYS A 124 26.84 -34.34 -10.12
N SER A 125 26.50 -33.89 -8.94
CA SER A 125 25.95 -34.76 -7.91
C SER A 125 24.42 -34.63 -7.94
N ASN A 126 23.70 -35.73 -7.93
CA ASN A 126 22.23 -35.89 -8.04
C ASN A 126 21.46 -35.21 -6.88
N HIS A 127 21.65 -33.93 -6.66
CA HIS A 127 20.85 -33.16 -5.71
C HIS A 127 19.80 -32.36 -6.48
N PHE A 128 18.55 -32.70 -6.32
CA PHE A 128 17.43 -31.88 -6.75
C PHE A 128 17.43 -30.61 -5.89
N PHE A 129 17.67 -29.46 -6.50
CA PHE A 129 17.57 -28.17 -5.85
C PHE A 129 16.16 -27.64 -6.01
N ASP A 130 15.50 -27.34 -4.89
CA ASP A 130 14.20 -26.68 -4.85
C ASP A 130 14.28 -25.48 -3.90
N ILE A 131 14.11 -24.27 -4.43
CA ILE A 131 14.22 -23.02 -3.68
C ILE A 131 13.17 -22.95 -2.55
N GLY A 132 11.99 -23.54 -2.74
CA GLY A 132 10.94 -23.56 -1.71
C GLY A 132 11.36 -24.38 -0.49
N VAL A 133 12.03 -25.53 -0.71
CA VAL A 133 12.59 -26.37 0.35
C VAL A 133 13.70 -25.66 1.10
N GLU A 134 14.61 -25.00 0.37
CA GLU A 134 15.72 -24.25 0.99
C GLU A 134 15.22 -23.10 1.88
N VAL A 135 14.27 -22.33 1.38
CA VAL A 135 13.65 -21.23 2.15
C VAL A 135 12.95 -21.77 3.39
N GLU A 136 12.25 -22.92 3.28
CA GLU A 136 11.57 -23.55 4.41
C GLU A 136 12.56 -23.98 5.51
N GLU A 137 13.71 -24.59 5.15
CA GLU A 137 14.77 -24.94 6.11
C GLU A 137 15.34 -23.69 6.81
N MET A 138 15.57 -22.62 6.06
CA MET A 138 16.03 -21.34 6.65
C MET A 138 14.99 -20.75 7.61
N ILE A 139 13.70 -20.81 7.27
CA ILE A 139 12.59 -20.37 8.14
C ILE A 139 12.56 -21.19 9.45
N GLN A 140 12.76 -22.50 9.36
CA GLN A 140 12.88 -23.35 10.57
C GLN A 140 14.03 -22.92 11.47
N ASN A 141 15.17 -22.52 10.89
CA ASN A 141 16.30 -22.00 11.65
C ASN A 141 15.98 -20.65 12.32
N VAL A 142 15.20 -19.78 11.66
CA VAL A 142 14.67 -18.54 12.25
C VAL A 142 13.78 -18.87 13.45
N GLN A 143 12.85 -19.84 13.30
CA GLN A 143 11.94 -20.27 14.35
C GLN A 143 12.71 -20.83 15.56
N LYS A 144 13.73 -21.69 15.36
CA LYS A 144 14.59 -22.22 16.41
C LYS A 144 15.30 -21.12 17.22
N LYS A 145 15.56 -19.95 16.61
CA LYS A 145 16.14 -18.78 17.26
C LYS A 145 15.10 -17.87 17.91
N GLY A 146 13.84 -18.25 17.96
CA GLY A 146 12.75 -17.46 18.52
C GLY A 146 12.46 -16.17 17.76
N LYS A 147 12.81 -16.10 16.47
CA LYS A 147 12.58 -14.91 15.65
C LYS A 147 11.34 -15.06 14.78
N LYS A 148 10.77 -13.92 14.37
CA LYS A 148 9.63 -13.81 13.46
C LYS A 148 10.09 -13.15 12.16
N ILE A 149 9.39 -13.44 11.05
CA ILE A 149 9.67 -12.85 9.75
C ILE A 149 8.44 -12.05 9.32
N LEU A 150 8.64 -10.77 8.97
CA LEU A 150 7.68 -10.01 8.17
C LEU A 150 8.16 -9.96 6.74
N ILE A 151 7.28 -10.31 5.81
CA ILE A 151 7.47 -10.10 4.37
C ILE A 151 6.54 -8.96 3.96
N GLY A 152 7.11 -7.85 3.54
CA GLY A 152 6.41 -6.70 2.96
C GLY A 152 6.50 -6.73 1.44
N ILE A 153 5.37 -6.56 0.74
CA ILE A 153 5.35 -6.46 -0.73
C ILE A 153 4.44 -5.31 -1.14
N ASP A 154 5.02 -4.30 -1.76
CA ASP A 154 4.26 -3.16 -2.28
C ASP A 154 3.74 -3.43 -3.69
N GLU A 155 2.57 -2.90 -4.01
CA GLU A 155 1.92 -2.96 -5.34
C GLU A 155 1.75 -4.37 -5.92
N VAL A 156 1.26 -5.32 -5.10
CA VAL A 156 1.01 -6.69 -5.58
C VAL A 156 -0.02 -6.73 -6.71
N SER A 157 0.22 -7.61 -7.67
CA SER A 157 -0.68 -7.92 -8.77
C SER A 157 -0.68 -9.43 -9.03
N LYS A 158 -1.62 -9.90 -9.86
CA LYS A 158 -1.68 -11.30 -10.27
C LYS A 158 -0.56 -11.61 -11.26
N SER A 159 0.60 -12.02 -10.74
CA SER A 159 1.76 -12.50 -11.50
C SER A 159 2.07 -13.95 -11.15
N GLU A 160 2.86 -14.63 -11.97
CA GLU A 160 3.33 -16.00 -11.70
C GLU A 160 4.16 -16.03 -10.42
N GLU A 161 5.03 -15.06 -10.20
CA GLU A 161 5.88 -14.94 -9.03
C GLU A 161 5.05 -14.80 -7.74
N MET A 162 4.02 -13.94 -7.78
CA MET A 162 3.13 -13.75 -6.64
C MET A 162 2.29 -15.01 -6.34
N ILE A 163 1.84 -15.73 -7.37
CA ILE A 163 1.09 -16.98 -7.21
C ILE A 163 2.00 -18.07 -6.63
N LYS A 164 3.23 -18.20 -7.15
CA LYS A 164 4.24 -19.15 -6.64
C LYS A 164 4.54 -18.88 -5.16
N PHE A 165 4.88 -17.63 -4.83
CA PHE A 165 5.13 -17.22 -3.45
C PHE A 165 3.92 -17.52 -2.55
N ALA A 166 2.71 -17.11 -2.94
CA ALA A 166 1.53 -17.32 -2.12
C ALA A 166 1.20 -18.80 -1.91
N SER A 167 1.53 -19.67 -2.88
CA SER A 167 1.39 -21.12 -2.70
C SER A 167 2.33 -21.65 -1.62
N GLU A 168 3.60 -21.26 -1.63
CA GLU A 168 4.59 -21.63 -0.62
C GLU A 168 4.25 -21.02 0.75
N TYR A 169 3.88 -19.75 0.79
CA TYR A 169 3.45 -19.09 2.01
C TYR A 169 2.25 -19.82 2.67
N GLY A 170 1.30 -20.29 1.86
CA GLY A 170 0.20 -21.11 2.36
C GLY A 170 0.65 -22.45 2.99
N ARG A 171 1.79 -23.02 2.55
CA ARG A 171 2.41 -24.17 3.20
C ARG A 171 3.02 -23.78 4.54
N TRP A 172 3.75 -22.66 4.60
CA TRP A 172 4.37 -22.15 5.83
C TRP A 172 3.34 -21.85 6.91
N LEU A 173 2.19 -21.26 6.54
CA LEU A 173 1.08 -21.04 7.46
C LEU A 173 0.55 -22.35 8.06
N ARG A 174 0.36 -23.39 7.25
CA ARG A 174 -0.10 -24.70 7.74
C ARG A 174 0.93 -25.39 8.63
N ALA A 175 2.20 -25.17 8.39
CA ALA A 175 3.30 -25.69 9.21
C ALA A 175 3.46 -24.91 10.54
N GLY A 176 2.76 -23.76 10.71
CA GLY A 176 2.85 -22.95 11.92
C GLY A 176 4.15 -22.16 12.04
N TYR A 177 4.79 -21.84 10.93
CA TYR A 177 6.01 -21.04 10.95
C TYR A 177 5.70 -19.55 11.29
N PRO A 178 6.60 -18.87 12.00
CA PRO A 178 6.42 -17.48 12.42
C PRO A 178 6.69 -16.49 11.26
N VAL A 179 5.99 -16.67 10.15
CA VAL A 179 6.10 -15.84 8.95
C VAL A 179 4.81 -15.07 8.75
N TYR A 180 4.93 -13.76 8.66
CA TYR A 180 3.84 -12.81 8.51
C TYR A 180 3.98 -12.06 7.20
N PHE A 181 2.85 -11.70 6.60
CA PHE A 181 2.82 -11.09 5.28
C PHE A 181 1.94 -9.83 5.28
N VAL A 182 2.50 -8.71 4.84
CA VAL A 182 1.77 -7.47 4.61
C VAL A 182 1.99 -7.03 3.18
N CYS A 183 0.91 -6.84 2.43
CA CYS A 183 1.02 -6.34 1.07
C CYS A 183 0.12 -5.15 0.82
N THR A 184 0.50 -4.35 -0.18
CA THR A 184 -0.37 -3.30 -0.71
C THR A 184 -0.79 -3.60 -2.14
N GLY A 185 -1.91 -3.03 -2.56
CA GLY A 185 -2.36 -3.15 -3.94
C GLY A 185 -3.62 -2.32 -4.22
N LEU A 186 -3.92 -2.13 -5.49
CA LEU A 186 -5.22 -1.62 -5.90
C LEU A 186 -6.30 -2.66 -5.60
N TYR A 187 -7.52 -2.20 -5.39
CA TYR A 187 -8.63 -3.08 -5.03
C TYR A 187 -8.79 -4.24 -6.02
N GLU A 188 -8.72 -3.97 -7.31
CA GLU A 188 -8.85 -4.97 -8.38
C GLU A 188 -7.72 -6.01 -8.32
N ASN A 189 -6.48 -5.58 -8.20
CA ASN A 189 -5.33 -6.47 -8.12
C ASN A 189 -5.43 -7.43 -6.93
N ILE A 190 -5.84 -6.90 -5.77
CA ILE A 190 -6.10 -7.71 -4.57
C ILE A 190 -7.24 -8.71 -4.81
N GLN A 191 -8.34 -8.28 -5.48
CA GLN A 191 -9.45 -9.18 -5.79
C GLN A 191 -9.06 -10.27 -6.80
N GLU A 192 -8.26 -9.95 -7.81
CA GLU A 192 -7.76 -10.95 -8.76
C GLU A 192 -6.93 -12.03 -8.06
N LEU A 193 -6.05 -11.65 -7.14
CA LEU A 193 -5.31 -12.59 -6.31
C LEU A 193 -6.22 -13.43 -5.41
N CYS A 194 -7.23 -12.81 -4.79
CA CYS A 194 -8.22 -13.53 -3.97
C CYS A 194 -9.02 -14.57 -4.77
N ASN A 195 -9.17 -14.40 -6.08
CA ASN A 195 -9.89 -15.32 -6.96
C ASN A 195 -9.01 -16.44 -7.53
N VAL A 196 -7.70 -16.43 -7.28
CA VAL A 196 -6.82 -17.53 -7.69
C VAL A 196 -7.19 -18.78 -6.90
N LYS A 197 -7.41 -19.90 -7.61
CA LYS A 197 -7.65 -21.21 -6.98
C LYS A 197 -6.45 -21.54 -6.08
N ASN A 198 -6.72 -22.15 -4.93
CA ASN A 198 -5.71 -22.56 -3.94
C ASN A 198 -5.12 -21.44 -3.07
N LEU A 199 -5.40 -20.17 -3.30
CA LEU A 199 -5.01 -19.07 -2.39
C LEU A 199 -6.12 -18.75 -1.36
N THR A 200 -6.71 -19.77 -0.75
CA THR A 200 -7.84 -19.61 0.18
C THR A 200 -7.49 -18.80 1.43
N PHE A 201 -6.25 -18.89 1.92
CA PHE A 201 -5.77 -18.08 3.03
C PHE A 201 -5.75 -16.58 2.67
N PHE A 202 -5.28 -16.24 1.47
CA PHE A 202 -5.21 -14.86 1.00
C PHE A 202 -6.61 -14.24 0.87
N ARG A 203 -7.59 -15.01 0.41
CA ARG A 203 -9.00 -14.59 0.37
C ARG A 203 -9.55 -14.28 1.77
N ARG A 204 -9.17 -15.07 2.78
CA ARG A 204 -9.63 -14.93 4.19
C ARG A 204 -8.86 -13.86 4.97
N ALA A 205 -7.67 -13.51 4.52
CA ALA A 205 -6.81 -12.55 5.17
C ALA A 205 -7.48 -11.19 5.35
N THR A 206 -7.12 -10.50 6.41
CA THR A 206 -7.65 -9.18 6.77
C THR A 206 -7.33 -8.16 5.71
N THR A 207 -8.36 -7.46 5.23
CA THR A 207 -8.22 -6.35 4.29
C THR A 207 -8.34 -5.02 5.01
N VAL A 208 -7.27 -4.25 5.01
CA VAL A 208 -7.18 -2.90 5.56
C VAL A 208 -7.39 -1.91 4.43
N LYS A 209 -8.50 -1.17 4.46
CA LYS A 209 -8.74 -0.10 3.49
C LYS A 209 -8.15 1.20 4.05
N THR A 210 -7.41 1.94 3.21
CA THR A 210 -6.97 3.29 3.57
C THR A 210 -8.17 4.22 3.78
N GLU A 211 -8.08 5.07 4.79
CA GLU A 211 -9.11 6.05 5.15
C GLU A 211 -8.57 7.47 4.93
N PRO A 212 -9.47 8.46 4.75
CA PRO A 212 -9.05 9.85 4.72
C PRO A 212 -8.28 10.23 5.98
N LEU A 213 -7.22 11.02 5.82
CA LEU A 213 -6.44 11.53 6.94
C LEU A 213 -7.30 12.36 7.89
N ASN A 214 -7.00 12.26 9.19
CA ASN A 214 -7.76 12.96 10.22
C ASN A 214 -7.64 14.49 10.06
N MET A 215 -8.77 15.17 9.96
CA MET A 215 -8.88 16.62 9.72
C MET A 215 -8.18 17.46 10.80
N ILE A 216 -8.28 17.05 12.07
CA ILE A 216 -7.65 17.78 13.17
C ILE A 216 -6.13 17.69 13.07
N ARG A 217 -5.62 16.47 12.85
CA ARG A 217 -4.17 16.23 12.70
C ARG A 217 -3.59 16.95 11.48
N MET A 218 -4.30 16.98 10.35
CA MET A 218 -3.89 17.75 9.17
C MET A 218 -3.85 19.26 9.48
N THR A 219 -4.87 19.78 10.16
CA THR A 219 -4.92 21.20 10.55
C THR A 219 -3.73 21.58 11.44
N GLU A 220 -3.43 20.76 12.45
CA GLU A 220 -2.28 21.00 13.34
C GLU A 220 -0.95 20.91 12.58
N MET A 221 -0.84 19.99 11.65
CA MET A 221 0.35 19.81 10.83
C MET A 221 0.57 21.05 9.94
N TYR A 222 -0.44 21.52 9.22
CA TYR A 222 -0.33 22.74 8.43
C TYR A 222 -0.02 23.94 9.29
N ARG A 223 -0.72 24.13 10.42
CA ARG A 223 -0.48 25.22 11.34
C ARG A 223 0.97 25.30 11.80
N SER A 224 1.51 24.16 12.24
CA SER A 224 2.86 24.09 12.80
C SER A 224 3.97 24.17 11.76
N LYS A 225 3.78 23.51 10.59
CA LYS A 225 4.83 23.41 9.57
C LYS A 225 4.86 24.58 8.59
N LEU A 226 3.71 25.26 8.38
CA LEU A 226 3.62 26.46 7.54
C LEU A 226 3.64 27.75 8.36
N ASN A 227 3.58 27.67 9.68
CA ASN A 227 3.51 28.82 10.58
C ASN A 227 2.36 29.79 10.25
N ILE A 228 1.16 29.22 10.04
CA ILE A 228 -0.09 29.93 9.72
C ILE A 228 -1.08 29.82 10.87
N ASP A 229 -2.12 30.65 10.87
CA ASP A 229 -3.18 30.57 11.88
C ASP A 229 -4.06 29.30 11.70
N VAL A 230 -4.82 28.98 12.75
CA VAL A 230 -5.64 27.76 12.77
C VAL A 230 -6.79 27.78 11.75
N SER A 231 -7.31 28.97 11.40
CA SER A 231 -8.39 29.12 10.41
C SER A 231 -7.87 28.79 9.02
N GLN A 232 -6.78 29.40 8.64
CA GLN A 232 -6.08 29.12 7.37
C GLN A 232 -5.68 27.64 7.25
N ALA A 233 -5.08 27.09 8.30
CA ALA A 233 -4.70 25.68 8.33
C ALA A 233 -5.89 24.73 8.15
N ARG A 234 -7.04 25.05 8.76
CA ARG A 234 -8.28 24.28 8.63
C ARG A 234 -8.86 24.37 7.21
N GLU A 235 -8.80 25.52 6.59
CA GLU A 235 -9.23 25.70 5.18
C GLU A 235 -8.38 24.85 4.24
N LEU A 236 -7.04 24.90 4.36
CA LEU A 236 -6.15 24.03 3.58
C LEU A 236 -6.46 22.56 3.80
N ALA A 237 -6.66 22.13 5.06
CA ALA A 237 -6.98 20.75 5.37
C ALA A 237 -8.32 20.30 4.73
N LYS A 238 -9.35 21.15 4.73
CA LYS A 238 -10.65 20.86 4.09
C LYS A 238 -10.52 20.66 2.58
N ILE A 239 -9.71 21.47 1.91
CA ILE A 239 -9.47 21.39 0.46
C ILE A 239 -8.99 20.00 0.06
N THR A 240 -8.14 19.36 0.87
CA THR A 240 -7.57 18.06 0.57
C THR A 240 -8.56 16.88 0.76
N LYS A 241 -9.71 17.10 1.39
CA LYS A 241 -10.70 16.05 1.74
C LYS A 241 -10.07 14.84 2.47
N GLY A 242 -8.90 15.01 3.09
CA GLY A 242 -8.15 13.91 3.73
C GLY A 242 -7.37 13.03 2.77
N TYR A 243 -7.30 13.36 1.50
CA TYR A 243 -6.52 12.59 0.52
C TYR A 243 -5.02 12.83 0.75
N ALA A 244 -4.30 11.77 1.07
CA ALA A 244 -2.92 11.86 1.55
C ALA A 244 -1.96 12.55 0.56
N TYR A 245 -2.07 12.24 -0.74
CA TYR A 245 -1.26 12.90 -1.77
C TYR A 245 -1.57 14.40 -1.84
N ALA A 246 -2.85 14.79 -1.86
CA ALA A 246 -3.23 16.20 -1.89
C ALA A 246 -2.78 16.96 -0.63
N PHE A 247 -2.79 16.31 0.55
CA PHE A 247 -2.28 16.92 1.78
C PHE A 247 -0.79 17.23 1.67
N GLN A 248 0.01 16.31 1.19
CA GLN A 248 1.46 16.54 1.03
C GLN A 248 1.75 17.57 -0.07
N GLU A 249 1.11 17.44 -1.24
CA GLU A 249 1.35 18.36 -2.37
C GLU A 249 0.94 19.79 -2.04
N LEU A 250 -0.24 19.99 -1.45
CA LEU A 250 -0.66 21.32 -1.01
C LEU A 250 0.33 21.91 0.01
N GLY A 251 0.83 21.08 0.93
CA GLY A 251 1.87 21.48 1.88
C GLY A 251 3.16 21.91 1.19
N VAL A 252 3.62 21.14 0.19
CA VAL A 252 4.81 21.47 -0.62
C VAL A 252 4.63 22.81 -1.32
N LEU A 253 3.49 23.02 -1.97
CA LEU A 253 3.17 24.24 -2.72
C LEU A 253 3.07 25.45 -1.79
N CYS A 254 2.37 25.33 -0.67
CA CYS A 254 2.25 26.41 0.31
C CYS A 254 3.61 26.79 0.92
N PHE A 255 4.47 25.80 1.22
CA PHE A 255 5.80 26.06 1.75
C PHE A 255 6.71 26.79 0.75
N LYS A 256 6.55 26.51 -0.54
CA LYS A 256 7.30 27.14 -1.64
C LYS A 256 6.66 28.42 -2.17
N LYS A 257 5.51 28.85 -1.63
CA LYS A 257 4.74 30.01 -2.08
C LYS A 257 5.61 31.27 -2.11
N LYS A 258 5.60 31.98 -3.25
CA LYS A 258 6.28 33.26 -3.39
C LYS A 258 5.40 34.40 -2.87
N GLU A 259 5.99 35.54 -2.54
CA GLU A 259 5.26 36.70 -2.00
C GLU A 259 4.16 37.24 -2.94
N ASN A 260 4.35 37.14 -4.24
CA ASN A 260 3.40 37.58 -5.27
C ASN A 260 2.35 36.52 -5.67
N GLU A 261 2.38 35.32 -5.11
CA GLU A 261 1.40 34.26 -5.41
C GLU A 261 0.20 34.35 -4.47
N THR A 262 -0.99 34.18 -5.02
CA THR A 262 -2.24 34.07 -4.27
C THR A 262 -2.51 32.62 -3.84
N LEU A 263 -3.52 32.39 -3.00
CA LEU A 263 -3.99 31.04 -2.70
C LEU A 263 -4.58 30.37 -3.95
N GLU A 264 -5.27 31.13 -4.80
CA GLU A 264 -5.85 30.65 -6.06
C GLU A 264 -4.78 30.10 -7.01
N ASP A 265 -3.63 30.76 -7.10
CA ASP A 265 -2.49 30.30 -7.90
C ASP A 265 -1.96 28.95 -7.36
N ILE A 266 -1.88 28.81 -6.03
CA ILE A 266 -1.47 27.55 -5.38
C ILE A 266 -2.48 26.44 -5.66
N LEU A 267 -3.78 26.72 -5.55
CA LEU A 267 -4.83 25.73 -5.81
C LEU A 267 -4.90 25.33 -7.28
N SER A 268 -4.63 26.25 -8.21
CA SER A 268 -4.49 25.96 -9.63
C SER A 268 -3.35 24.95 -9.89
N LYS A 269 -2.18 25.17 -9.25
CA LYS A 269 -1.06 24.23 -9.32
C LYS A 269 -1.41 22.89 -8.74
N LEU A 270 -2.06 22.88 -7.55
CA LEU A 270 -2.51 21.62 -6.92
C LEU A 270 -3.42 20.83 -7.86
N LYS A 271 -4.40 21.48 -8.53
CA LYS A 271 -5.26 20.81 -9.51
C LYS A 271 -4.44 20.15 -10.62
N SER A 272 -3.50 20.90 -11.21
CA SER A 272 -2.65 20.38 -12.29
C SER A 272 -1.84 19.16 -11.86
N GLU A 273 -1.25 19.19 -10.65
CA GLU A 273 -0.49 18.07 -10.09
C GLU A 273 -1.39 16.84 -9.82
N LEU A 274 -2.58 17.05 -9.24
CA LEU A 274 -3.53 15.96 -8.99
C LEU A 274 -4.00 15.33 -10.31
N PHE A 275 -4.24 16.13 -11.34
CA PHE A 275 -4.71 15.68 -12.64
C PHE A 275 -3.65 14.81 -13.33
N ALA A 276 -2.41 15.32 -13.41
CA ALA A 276 -1.32 14.66 -14.12
C ALA A 276 -0.82 13.39 -13.41
N TYR A 277 -0.63 13.44 -12.09
CA TYR A 277 0.05 12.36 -11.38
C TYR A 277 -0.88 11.33 -10.73
N SER A 278 -2.19 11.63 -10.62
CA SER A 278 -3.12 10.74 -9.93
C SER A 278 -4.38 10.44 -10.73
N TYR A 279 -5.10 11.47 -11.19
CA TYR A 279 -6.46 11.29 -11.69
C TYR A 279 -6.52 10.68 -13.09
N GLU A 280 -5.57 11.00 -13.95
CA GLU A 280 -5.45 10.33 -15.25
C GLU A 280 -5.36 8.81 -15.09
N LYS A 281 -4.48 8.33 -14.21
CA LYS A 281 -4.32 6.90 -13.93
C LYS A 281 -5.54 6.27 -13.27
N ILE A 282 -6.16 6.97 -12.29
CA ILE A 282 -7.39 6.50 -11.65
C ILE A 282 -8.49 6.34 -12.71
N TRP A 283 -8.61 7.29 -13.62
CA TRP A 283 -9.63 7.28 -14.69
C TRP A 283 -9.37 6.19 -15.71
N GLU A 284 -8.14 6.00 -16.14
CA GLU A 284 -7.73 4.92 -17.06
C GLU A 284 -8.09 3.53 -16.50
N GLU A 285 -7.92 3.33 -15.20
CA GLU A 285 -8.23 2.08 -14.50
C GLU A 285 -9.73 1.86 -14.26
N MET A 286 -10.60 2.84 -14.53
CA MET A 286 -12.05 2.74 -14.37
C MET A 286 -12.69 2.11 -15.59
N THR A 287 -13.69 1.23 -15.36
CA THR A 287 -14.53 0.71 -16.44
C THR A 287 -15.46 1.80 -16.96
N GLU A 288 -16.02 1.59 -18.15
CA GLU A 288 -17.01 2.50 -18.76
C GLU A 288 -18.17 2.84 -17.81
N MET A 289 -18.68 1.84 -17.10
CA MET A 289 -19.77 2.05 -16.14
C MET A 289 -19.33 2.75 -14.84
N ASP A 290 -18.09 2.56 -14.43
CA ASP A 290 -17.52 3.34 -13.31
C ASP A 290 -17.41 4.81 -13.70
N ARG A 291 -16.87 5.10 -14.89
CA ARG A 291 -16.76 6.44 -15.45
C ARG A 291 -18.13 7.09 -15.62
N PHE A 292 -19.08 6.36 -16.16
CA PHE A 292 -20.46 6.82 -16.30
C PHE A 292 -21.04 7.23 -14.94
N LEU A 293 -20.96 6.36 -13.92
CA LEU A 293 -21.48 6.69 -12.58
C LEU A 293 -20.75 7.86 -11.95
N ALA A 294 -19.43 7.93 -12.06
CA ALA A 294 -18.65 9.06 -11.52
C ALA A 294 -18.99 10.38 -12.23
N GLY A 295 -19.21 10.34 -13.55
CA GLY A 295 -19.61 11.50 -14.35
C GLY A 295 -20.96 12.10 -13.92
N LEU A 296 -21.93 11.26 -13.52
CA LEU A 296 -23.23 11.75 -13.02
C LEU A 296 -23.11 12.53 -11.69
N LEU A 297 -21.99 12.37 -10.96
CA LEU A 297 -21.81 12.95 -9.63
C LEU A 297 -20.96 14.24 -9.64
N THR A 298 -20.83 14.91 -10.77
CA THR A 298 -19.95 16.07 -10.92
C THR A 298 -20.64 17.42 -10.65
N GLU A 299 -21.99 17.51 -10.74
CA GLU A 299 -22.71 18.80 -10.67
C GLU A 299 -23.01 19.26 -9.24
N LYS A 300 -23.00 18.36 -8.27
CA LYS A 300 -23.25 18.65 -6.85
C LYS A 300 -22.22 17.96 -5.97
N GLU A 301 -22.03 18.45 -4.76
CA GLU A 301 -21.12 17.84 -3.80
C GLU A 301 -21.64 16.47 -3.32
N GLU A 302 -22.96 16.32 -3.13
CA GLU A 302 -23.58 15.11 -2.62
C GLU A 302 -24.89 14.82 -3.33
N TYR A 303 -25.18 13.53 -3.50
CA TYR A 303 -26.39 13.04 -4.16
C TYR A 303 -27.11 12.00 -3.30
N LYS A 304 -28.45 12.07 -3.25
CA LYS A 304 -29.27 11.00 -2.70
C LYS A 304 -29.35 9.84 -3.69
N ARG A 305 -29.53 8.62 -3.16
CA ARG A 305 -29.69 7.42 -3.98
C ARG A 305 -30.73 7.59 -5.09
N ASP A 306 -31.90 8.12 -4.75
CA ASP A 306 -33.02 8.24 -5.71
C ASP A 306 -32.72 9.26 -6.83
N GLU A 307 -31.94 10.29 -6.54
CA GLU A 307 -31.47 11.23 -7.58
C GLU A 307 -30.54 10.50 -8.57
N ILE A 308 -29.60 9.71 -8.05
CA ILE A 308 -28.65 8.96 -8.89
C ILE A 308 -29.41 7.93 -9.75
N LEU A 309 -30.36 7.21 -9.18
CA LEU A 309 -31.17 6.24 -9.93
C LEU A 309 -31.93 6.89 -11.09
N LYS A 310 -32.49 8.09 -10.87
CA LYS A 310 -33.14 8.87 -11.93
C LYS A 310 -32.17 9.28 -13.03
N LEU A 311 -30.96 9.73 -12.67
CA LEU A 311 -29.92 10.11 -13.63
C LEU A 311 -29.39 8.91 -14.42
N MET A 312 -29.34 7.72 -13.83
CA MET A 312 -28.91 6.49 -14.49
C MET A 312 -29.95 5.93 -15.47
N GLY A 313 -31.23 6.26 -15.32
CA GLY A 313 -32.30 5.79 -16.21
C GLY A 313 -32.34 4.25 -16.31
N GLU A 314 -32.27 3.72 -17.52
CA GLU A 314 -32.30 2.27 -17.78
C GLU A 314 -31.16 1.50 -17.12
N LYS A 315 -30.03 2.15 -16.81
CA LYS A 315 -28.86 1.55 -16.15
C LYS A 315 -29.01 1.47 -14.62
N ALA A 316 -30.10 1.98 -14.03
CA ALA A 316 -30.33 2.06 -12.58
C ALA A 316 -30.21 0.70 -11.86
N GLY A 317 -30.55 -0.41 -12.49
CA GLY A 317 -30.43 -1.76 -11.94
C GLY A 317 -28.99 -2.17 -11.57
N SER A 318 -27.99 -1.58 -12.20
CA SER A 318 -26.58 -1.85 -11.95
C SER A 318 -25.95 -0.97 -10.86
N TYR A 319 -26.66 0.04 -10.38
CA TYR A 319 -26.17 1.07 -9.45
C TYR A 319 -25.44 0.50 -8.22
N SER A 320 -26.09 -0.41 -7.49
CA SER A 320 -25.55 -0.93 -6.23
C SER A 320 -24.19 -1.59 -6.40
N MET A 321 -24.01 -2.36 -7.49
CA MET A 321 -22.76 -3.05 -7.79
C MET A 321 -21.62 -2.06 -8.08
N TYR A 322 -21.86 -1.07 -8.95
CA TYR A 322 -20.83 -0.09 -9.31
C TYR A 322 -20.54 0.91 -8.19
N ARG A 323 -21.59 1.36 -7.47
CA ARG A 323 -21.40 2.17 -6.26
C ARG A 323 -20.51 1.47 -5.25
N ASP A 324 -20.81 0.22 -4.89
CA ASP A 324 -20.06 -0.54 -3.90
C ASP A 324 -18.61 -0.78 -4.34
N ARG A 325 -18.39 -1.01 -5.63
CA ARG A 325 -17.04 -1.11 -6.19
C ARG A 325 -16.28 0.20 -6.07
N LEU A 326 -16.86 1.32 -6.46
CA LEU A 326 -16.21 2.64 -6.39
C LEU A 326 -15.96 3.08 -4.94
N ILE A 327 -16.84 2.71 -3.99
CA ILE A 327 -16.59 2.91 -2.55
C ILE A 327 -15.38 2.08 -2.09
N LYS A 328 -15.32 0.80 -2.49
CA LYS A 328 -14.18 -0.08 -2.16
C LYS A 328 -12.87 0.43 -2.74
N ARG A 329 -12.89 0.99 -3.93
CA ARG A 329 -11.76 1.65 -4.57
C ARG A 329 -11.35 2.96 -3.89
N GLY A 330 -12.22 3.60 -3.09
CA GLY A 330 -11.98 4.90 -2.47
C GLY A 330 -12.25 6.10 -3.38
N ILE A 331 -13.01 5.89 -4.47
CA ILE A 331 -13.42 6.94 -5.42
C ILE A 331 -14.71 7.62 -4.97
N LEU A 332 -15.60 6.87 -4.33
CA LEU A 332 -16.83 7.39 -3.76
C LEU A 332 -16.85 7.28 -2.24
N ASN A 333 -17.45 8.27 -1.61
CA ASN A 333 -17.90 8.23 -0.22
C ASN A 333 -19.40 7.93 -0.15
N ASN A 334 -19.82 7.20 0.89
CA ASN A 334 -21.22 6.99 1.22
C ASN A 334 -21.41 7.40 2.68
N ARG A 335 -22.15 8.46 2.92
CA ARG A 335 -22.38 9.01 4.24
C ARG A 335 -23.88 9.26 4.46
N GLN A 336 -24.48 8.56 5.40
CA GLN A 336 -25.90 8.78 5.79
C GLN A 336 -26.89 8.75 4.60
N GLY A 337 -26.66 7.88 3.61
CA GLY A 337 -27.54 7.79 2.43
C GLY A 337 -27.21 8.76 1.30
N TYR A 338 -26.18 9.57 1.45
CA TYR A 338 -25.63 10.43 0.40
C TYR A 338 -24.35 9.82 -0.19
N VAL A 339 -24.15 10.02 -1.47
CA VAL A 339 -22.97 9.60 -2.21
C VAL A 339 -22.28 10.83 -2.80
N SER A 340 -20.97 10.88 -2.69
CA SER A 340 -20.14 11.98 -3.21
C SER A 340 -18.81 11.45 -3.77
N LEU A 341 -18.16 12.26 -4.63
CA LEU A 341 -16.79 12.01 -5.05
C LEU A 341 -15.83 12.25 -3.88
N ALA A 342 -15.02 11.23 -3.56
CA ALA A 342 -14.14 11.24 -2.40
C ALA A 342 -12.90 12.12 -2.57
N LEU A 343 -12.42 12.29 -3.80
CA LEU A 343 -11.16 12.95 -4.10
C LEU A 343 -11.38 14.46 -4.34
N PRO A 344 -10.46 15.32 -3.87
CA PRO A 344 -10.54 16.76 -4.11
C PRO A 344 -10.39 17.07 -5.60
N TYR A 345 -11.21 17.99 -6.13
CA TYR A 345 -11.17 18.40 -7.55
C TYR A 345 -11.37 17.29 -8.60
N PHE A 346 -11.81 16.09 -8.20
CA PHE A 346 -12.02 15.01 -9.16
C PHE A 346 -13.22 15.28 -10.07
N ALA A 347 -14.24 15.97 -9.57
CA ALA A 347 -15.34 16.46 -10.40
C ALA A 347 -14.83 17.43 -11.49
N ASP A 348 -13.90 18.34 -11.13
CA ASP A 348 -13.31 19.27 -12.10
C ASP A 348 -12.52 18.54 -13.18
N TYR A 349 -11.73 17.54 -12.78
CA TYR A 349 -11.01 16.67 -13.72
C TYR A 349 -11.95 15.99 -14.72
N ILE A 350 -13.03 15.38 -14.23
CA ILE A 350 -14.02 14.70 -15.09
C ILE A 350 -14.66 15.68 -16.07
N LYS A 351 -15.03 16.88 -15.62
CA LYS A 351 -15.66 17.90 -16.48
C LYS A 351 -14.73 18.45 -17.55
N GLU A 352 -13.43 18.51 -17.27
CA GLU A 352 -12.44 19.14 -18.15
C GLU A 352 -11.90 18.16 -19.20
N TYR A 353 -11.74 16.87 -18.85
CA TYR A 353 -11.01 15.88 -19.66
C TYR A 353 -11.86 14.68 -20.11
N CYS A 354 -13.10 14.58 -19.66
CA CYS A 354 -13.96 13.41 -19.91
C CYS A 354 -15.35 13.80 -20.36
#